data_03b5d508970650c9f61840648ae252d3
#
_entry.id   03b5d508970650c9f61840648ae252d3
#
_cell.length_a   1.000
_cell.length_b   1.000
_cell.length_c   1.000
_cell.angle_alpha   90.00
_cell.angle_beta   90.00
_cell.angle_gamma   90.00
#
_symmetry.space_group_name_H-M   'P 1'
#
loop_
_entity.id
_entity.type
_entity.pdbx_description
1 polymer ?
#
loop_
_entity_poly.entity_id
_entity_poly.type
_entity_poly.pdbx_seq_one_letter_code
_entity_poly.pdbx_strand_id
1 'polypeptide(L)'
;SMLLTLSLPVAVGLMLLAEDCTLIMFGKEFEATILSMQILTVSVVTIAISNFTGYQILVSLGKETIVLYSTIIGAIINVVLNVLLIMPYGHYGAAIASVVTEFVIAAYQLYYVNKYIPLSLKSIVKQTFLPLVAMVSVVYVTKLLFDNIYIQTVIAVLLGSITYLFLCIASGNETITLLKNKCKK
;
A
#
# COMPACT_ATOMS: atom_id res chain seq x y z
N SER A 1 8.66 8.91 -6.26
CA SER A 1 9.34 7.62 -6.27
C SER A 1 8.41 6.53 -6.78
N MET A 2 8.95 5.64 -7.58
CA MET A 2 8.23 4.54 -8.23
C MET A 2 7.48 3.64 -7.24
N LEU A 3 8.08 3.33 -6.08
CA LEU A 3 7.46 2.51 -5.05
C LEU A 3 6.13 3.10 -4.56
N LEU A 4 6.11 4.39 -4.26
CA LEU A 4 4.90 5.06 -3.76
C LEU A 4 3.80 5.15 -4.83
N THR A 5 4.19 5.39 -6.09
CA THR A 5 3.21 5.45 -7.20
C THR A 5 2.55 4.08 -7.44
N LEU A 6 3.28 2.97 -7.25
CA LEU A 6 2.75 1.62 -7.44
C LEU A 6 2.04 1.07 -6.19
N SER A 7 2.45 1.45 -4.97
CA SER A 7 1.84 0.95 -3.73
C SER A 7 0.42 1.45 -3.52
N LEU A 8 0.11 2.68 -3.95
CA LEU A 8 -1.23 3.26 -3.80
C LEU A 8 -2.32 2.46 -4.54
N PRO A 9 -2.20 2.17 -5.87
CA PRO A 9 -3.21 1.37 -6.55
C PRO A 9 -3.28 -0.07 -6.03
N VAL A 10 -2.15 -0.64 -5.60
CA VAL A 10 -2.14 -1.98 -5.01
C VAL A 10 -2.92 -2.01 -3.69
N ALA A 11 -2.67 -1.04 -2.80
CA ALA A 11 -3.40 -0.95 -1.53
C ALA A 11 -4.90 -0.75 -1.74
N VAL A 12 -5.29 0.20 -2.60
CA VAL A 12 -6.70 0.48 -2.87
C VAL A 12 -7.36 -0.69 -3.61
N GLY A 13 -6.68 -1.30 -4.58
CA GLY A 13 -7.19 -2.47 -5.29
C GLY A 13 -7.43 -3.65 -4.35
N LEU A 14 -6.47 -3.98 -3.48
CA LEU A 14 -6.61 -5.01 -2.47
C LEU A 14 -7.74 -4.71 -1.47
N MET A 15 -7.90 -3.44 -1.09
CA MET A 15 -8.97 -3.03 -0.19
C MET A 15 -10.37 -3.25 -0.80
N LEU A 16 -10.53 -2.90 -2.07
CA LEU A 16 -11.80 -3.05 -2.80
C LEU A 16 -12.13 -4.51 -3.13
N LEU A 17 -11.11 -5.32 -3.35
CA LEU A 17 -11.23 -6.74 -3.72
C LEU A 17 -10.97 -7.68 -2.53
N ALA A 18 -10.85 -7.16 -1.30
CA ALA A 18 -10.54 -7.96 -0.11
C ALA A 18 -11.58 -9.08 0.12
N GLU A 19 -12.87 -8.78 -0.06
CA GLU A 19 -13.96 -9.76 0.02
C GLU A 19 -13.80 -10.84 -1.05
N ASP A 20 -13.68 -10.43 -2.32
CA ASP A 20 -13.56 -11.35 -3.44
C ASP A 20 -12.33 -12.25 -3.28
N CYS A 21 -11.18 -11.66 -2.93
CA CYS A 21 -9.94 -12.39 -2.69
C CYS A 21 -10.08 -13.40 -1.54
N THR A 22 -10.70 -12.99 -0.43
CA THR A 22 -10.90 -13.87 0.73
C THR A 22 -11.81 -15.04 0.38
N LEU A 23 -12.94 -14.77 -0.27
CA LEU A 23 -13.90 -15.82 -0.64
C LEU A 23 -13.35 -16.80 -1.70
N ILE A 24 -12.56 -16.30 -2.65
CA ILE A 24 -11.93 -17.14 -3.69
C ILE A 24 -10.82 -18.02 -3.10
N MET A 25 -9.98 -17.47 -2.22
CA MET A 25 -8.80 -18.18 -1.71
C MET A 25 -9.12 -19.09 -0.52
N PHE A 26 -10.01 -18.66 0.37
CA PHE A 26 -10.24 -19.33 1.65
C PHE A 26 -11.68 -19.87 1.81
N GLY A 27 -12.63 -19.37 1.01
CA GLY A 27 -14.03 -19.74 1.10
C GLY A 27 -14.83 -18.95 2.15
N LYS A 28 -16.14 -19.26 2.23
CA LYS A 28 -17.08 -18.52 3.09
C LYS A 28 -16.79 -18.63 4.59
N GLU A 29 -16.11 -19.69 5.03
CA GLU A 29 -15.77 -19.88 6.45
C GLU A 29 -14.81 -18.79 6.97
N PHE A 30 -14.11 -18.10 6.06
CA PHE A 30 -13.16 -17.04 6.39
C PHE A 30 -13.71 -15.61 6.21
N GLU A 31 -15.01 -15.45 6.06
CA GLU A 31 -15.67 -14.15 5.87
C GLU A 31 -15.29 -13.13 6.98
N ALA A 32 -15.15 -13.61 8.22
CA ALA A 32 -14.69 -12.77 9.33
C ALA A 32 -13.30 -12.16 9.12
N THR A 33 -12.44 -12.73 8.26
CA THR A 33 -11.09 -12.20 8.01
C THR A 33 -11.05 -11.07 6.98
N ILE A 34 -12.14 -10.80 6.26
CA ILE A 34 -12.23 -9.74 5.24
C ILE A 34 -11.84 -8.40 5.83
N LEU A 35 -12.40 -8.04 6.99
CA LEU A 35 -12.09 -6.78 7.67
C LEU A 35 -10.61 -6.69 8.07
N SER A 36 -10.00 -7.78 8.54
CA SER A 36 -8.56 -7.81 8.85
C SER A 36 -7.72 -7.59 7.60
N MET A 37 -8.10 -8.19 6.48
CA MET A 37 -7.43 -7.98 5.20
C MET A 37 -7.54 -6.51 4.76
N GLN A 38 -8.72 -5.91 4.86
CA GLN A 38 -8.91 -4.49 4.56
C GLN A 38 -8.06 -3.57 5.45
N ILE A 39 -7.97 -3.83 6.75
CA ILE A 39 -7.12 -3.10 7.67
C ILE A 39 -5.65 -3.22 7.24
N LEU A 40 -5.18 -4.43 6.94
CA LEU A 40 -3.79 -4.69 6.55
C LEU A 40 -3.41 -4.05 5.20
N THR A 41 -4.37 -3.77 4.30
CA THR A 41 -4.04 -3.07 3.04
C THR A 41 -3.48 -1.67 3.25
N VAL A 42 -3.82 -1.02 4.37
CA VAL A 42 -3.26 0.29 4.75
C VAL A 42 -1.75 0.18 4.99
N SER A 43 -1.27 -0.95 5.53
CA SER A 43 0.16 -1.16 5.76
C SER A 43 0.98 -1.21 4.47
N VAL A 44 0.39 -1.58 3.34
CA VAL A 44 1.09 -1.60 2.04
C VAL A 44 1.67 -0.23 1.69
N VAL A 45 0.93 0.85 1.97
CA VAL A 45 1.40 2.23 1.71
C VAL A 45 2.46 2.63 2.72
N THR A 46 2.29 2.34 4.01
CA THR A 46 3.27 2.69 5.05
C THR A 46 4.57 1.91 4.88
N ILE A 47 4.51 0.63 4.52
CA ILE A 47 5.67 -0.19 4.16
C ILE A 47 6.39 0.38 2.93
N ALA A 48 5.66 0.83 1.91
CA ALA A 48 6.29 1.46 0.74
C ALA A 48 7.00 2.77 1.11
N ILE A 49 6.43 3.56 2.03
CA ILE A 49 7.06 4.78 2.55
C ILE A 49 8.33 4.41 3.33
N SER A 50 8.27 3.45 4.26
CA SER A 50 9.42 3.06 5.08
C SER A 50 10.53 2.42 4.23
N ASN A 51 10.21 1.61 3.23
CA ASN A 51 11.18 1.08 2.29
C ASN A 51 11.87 2.19 1.47
N PHE A 52 11.11 3.17 1.01
CA PHE A 52 11.67 4.31 0.28
C PHE A 52 12.56 5.17 1.18
N THR A 53 12.08 5.55 2.36
CA THR A 53 12.83 6.41 3.27
C THR A 53 14.00 5.69 3.93
N GLY A 54 13.80 4.43 4.35
CA GLY A 54 14.80 3.62 5.00
C GLY A 54 15.89 3.16 4.04
N TYR A 55 15.54 2.27 3.11
CA TYR A 55 16.56 1.63 2.27
C TYR A 55 17.07 2.52 1.14
N GLN A 56 16.20 3.29 0.47
CA GLN A 56 16.63 4.08 -0.67
C GLN A 56 17.29 5.41 -0.27
N ILE A 57 16.95 6.00 0.89
CA ILE A 57 17.51 7.27 1.31
C ILE A 57 18.47 7.09 2.49
N LEU A 58 17.99 6.66 3.65
CA LEU A 58 18.80 6.63 4.86
C LEU A 58 20.01 5.69 4.74
N VAL A 59 19.82 4.48 4.23
CA VAL A 59 20.94 3.54 4.02
C VAL A 59 21.92 4.09 2.99
N SER A 60 21.46 4.66 1.87
CA SER A 60 22.35 5.28 0.88
C SER A 60 23.11 6.49 1.37
N LEU A 61 22.63 7.16 2.44
CA LEU A 61 23.32 8.23 3.15
C LEU A 61 24.25 7.73 4.27
N GLY A 62 24.41 6.41 4.46
CA GLY A 62 25.19 5.83 5.57
C GLY A 62 24.53 6.04 6.94
N LYS A 63 23.21 6.12 6.98
CA LYS A 63 22.40 6.34 8.19
C LYS A 63 21.56 5.12 8.58
N GLU A 64 22.10 3.91 8.36
CA GLU A 64 21.42 2.64 8.64
C GLU A 64 21.06 2.48 10.12
N THR A 65 21.77 3.15 11.03
CA THR A 65 21.42 3.18 12.46
C THR A 65 20.03 3.76 12.73
N ILE A 66 19.58 4.73 11.92
CA ILE A 66 18.22 5.31 12.03
C ILE A 66 17.18 4.25 11.65
N VAL A 67 17.45 3.49 10.58
CA VAL A 67 16.59 2.38 10.15
C VAL A 67 16.52 1.31 11.23
N LEU A 68 17.66 0.93 11.80
CA LEU A 68 17.73 -0.03 12.90
C LEU A 68 16.90 0.41 14.12
N TYR A 69 17.05 1.66 14.57
CA TYR A 69 16.26 2.17 15.69
C TYR A 69 14.76 2.23 15.37
N SER A 70 14.37 2.63 14.17
CA SER A 70 12.95 2.64 13.78
C SER A 70 12.36 1.23 13.84
N THR A 71 13.11 0.22 13.40
CA THR A 71 12.68 -1.19 13.41
C THR A 71 12.57 -1.74 14.84
N ILE A 72 13.54 -1.43 15.72
CA ILE A 72 13.49 -1.83 17.13
C ILE A 72 12.29 -1.20 17.83
N ILE A 73 12.07 0.10 17.65
CA ILE A 73 10.89 0.80 18.20
C ILE A 73 9.60 0.17 17.68
N GLY A 74 9.53 -0.09 16.37
CA GLY A 74 8.41 -0.77 15.76
C GLY A 74 8.15 -2.14 16.37
N ALA A 75 9.19 -2.97 16.53
CA ALA A 75 9.06 -4.30 17.12
C ALA A 75 8.52 -4.26 18.57
N ILE A 76 9.02 -3.33 19.38
CA ILE A 76 8.52 -3.15 20.75
C ILE A 76 7.05 -2.75 20.75
N ILE A 77 6.68 -1.75 19.93
CA ILE A 77 5.29 -1.30 19.81
C ILE A 77 4.39 -2.43 19.32
N ASN A 78 4.84 -3.20 18.33
CA ASN A 78 4.09 -4.32 17.79
C ASN A 78 3.78 -5.36 18.85
N VAL A 79 4.78 -5.76 19.63
CA VAL A 79 4.60 -6.74 20.73
C VAL A 79 3.61 -6.19 21.79
N VAL A 80 3.79 -4.95 22.23
CA VAL A 80 2.91 -4.33 23.22
C VAL A 80 1.47 -4.26 22.71
N LEU A 81 1.27 -3.77 21.49
CA LEU A 81 -0.06 -3.65 20.91
C LEU A 81 -0.72 -5.01 20.66
N ASN A 82 0.04 -6.04 20.24
CA ASN A 82 -0.51 -7.38 20.10
C ASN A 82 -1.00 -7.93 21.43
N VAL A 83 -0.22 -7.78 22.51
CA VAL A 83 -0.63 -8.23 23.85
C VAL A 83 -1.93 -7.50 24.31
N LEU A 84 -2.06 -6.21 24.03
CA LEU A 84 -3.22 -5.41 24.44
C LEU A 84 -4.45 -5.62 23.56
N LEU A 85 -4.27 -5.81 22.25
CA LEU A 85 -5.37 -5.79 21.28
C LEU A 85 -5.84 -7.18 20.86
N ILE A 86 -4.99 -8.22 20.92
CA ILE A 86 -5.43 -9.57 20.55
C ILE A 86 -6.45 -10.12 21.54
N MET A 87 -6.29 -9.87 22.85
CA MET A 87 -7.23 -10.38 23.85
C MET A 87 -8.67 -9.88 23.62
N PRO A 88 -8.94 -8.57 23.39
CA PRO A 88 -10.32 -8.08 23.16
C PRO A 88 -10.79 -8.21 21.71
N TYR A 89 -9.91 -8.17 20.73
CA TYR A 89 -10.27 -8.04 19.29
C TYR A 89 -9.79 -9.20 18.41
N GLY A 90 -9.09 -10.19 18.96
CA GLY A 90 -8.57 -11.32 18.21
C GLY A 90 -7.69 -10.91 17.03
N HIS A 91 -7.95 -11.46 15.85
CA HIS A 91 -7.19 -11.19 14.62
C HIS A 91 -7.32 -9.74 14.12
N TYR A 92 -8.42 -9.05 14.44
CA TYR A 92 -8.54 -7.60 14.14
C TYR A 92 -7.53 -6.78 14.95
N GLY A 93 -7.34 -7.15 16.23
CA GLY A 93 -6.34 -6.52 17.08
C GLY A 93 -4.93 -6.67 16.54
N ALA A 94 -4.57 -7.86 16.04
CA ALA A 94 -3.28 -8.09 15.40
C ALA A 94 -3.10 -7.27 14.11
N ALA A 95 -4.16 -7.14 13.28
CA ALA A 95 -4.14 -6.33 12.07
C ALA A 95 -3.91 -4.84 12.40
N ILE A 96 -4.62 -4.31 13.40
CA ILE A 96 -4.44 -2.92 13.87
C ILE A 96 -3.04 -2.71 14.42
N ALA A 97 -2.54 -3.62 15.25
CA ALA A 97 -1.19 -3.54 15.80
C ALA A 97 -0.13 -3.45 14.70
N SER A 98 -0.27 -4.25 13.65
CA SER A 98 0.65 -4.24 12.50
C SER A 98 0.61 -2.90 11.75
N VAL A 99 -0.58 -2.38 11.45
CA VAL A 99 -0.74 -1.08 10.74
C VAL A 99 -0.16 0.07 11.55
N VAL A 100 -0.43 0.12 12.86
CA VAL A 100 0.10 1.17 13.75
C VAL A 100 1.63 1.09 13.81
N THR A 101 2.18 -0.12 13.90
CA THR A 101 3.63 -0.34 13.91
C THR A 101 4.29 0.19 12.65
N GLU A 102 3.78 -0.17 11.48
CA GLU A 102 4.32 0.29 10.19
C GLU A 102 4.20 1.81 10.04
N PHE A 103 3.10 2.39 10.52
CA PHE A 103 2.93 3.83 10.55
C PHE A 103 3.99 4.53 11.41
N VAL A 104 4.29 3.99 12.59
CA VAL A 104 5.32 4.56 13.49
C VAL A 104 6.71 4.46 12.86
N ILE A 105 7.05 3.31 12.25
CA ILE A 105 8.33 3.14 11.54
C ILE A 105 8.45 4.16 10.40
N ALA A 106 7.43 4.28 9.56
CA ALA A 106 7.43 5.22 8.44
C ALA A 106 7.53 6.68 8.92
N ALA A 107 6.78 7.06 9.95
CA ALA A 107 6.81 8.41 10.52
C ALA A 107 8.18 8.76 11.11
N TYR A 108 8.79 7.83 11.86
CA TYR A 108 10.13 8.01 12.41
C TYR A 108 11.17 8.23 11.31
N GLN A 109 11.16 7.37 10.29
CA GLN A 109 12.10 7.49 9.18
C GLN A 109 11.87 8.77 8.36
N LEU A 110 10.62 9.15 8.07
CA LEU A 110 10.28 10.40 7.40
C LEU A 110 10.77 11.64 8.17
N TYR A 111 10.61 11.62 9.50
CA TYR A 111 11.10 12.73 10.34
C TYR A 111 12.61 12.93 10.15
N TYR A 112 13.40 11.86 10.16
CA TYR A 112 14.85 11.96 9.97
C TYR A 112 15.24 12.31 8.53
N VAL A 113 14.57 11.71 7.53
CA VAL A 113 14.85 12.01 6.12
C VAL A 113 14.62 13.49 5.82
N ASN A 114 13.55 14.10 6.34
CA ASN A 114 13.26 15.53 6.14
C ASN A 114 14.34 16.48 6.68
N LYS A 115 15.20 16.00 7.61
CA LYS A 115 16.37 16.78 8.07
C LYS A 115 17.51 16.80 7.04
N TYR A 116 17.59 15.80 6.17
CA TYR A 116 18.67 15.67 5.18
C TYR A 116 18.21 16.09 3.79
N ILE A 117 16.99 15.70 3.42
CA ILE A 117 16.42 15.96 2.10
C ILE A 117 14.93 16.33 2.27
N PRO A 118 14.51 17.56 1.92
CA PRO A 118 13.10 17.94 2.01
C PRO A 118 12.28 17.13 1.00
N LEU A 119 11.46 16.18 1.48
CA LEU A 119 10.59 15.37 0.64
C LEU A 119 9.23 16.04 0.46
N SER A 120 8.81 16.19 -0.79
CA SER A 120 7.45 16.64 -1.12
C SER A 120 6.60 15.45 -1.60
N LEU A 121 5.89 14.83 -0.68
CA LEU A 121 4.93 13.76 -1.01
C LEU A 121 3.67 14.32 -1.73
N LYS A 122 3.41 15.62 -1.61
CA LYS A 122 2.25 16.29 -2.23
C LYS A 122 2.21 16.13 -3.74
N SER A 123 3.36 16.19 -4.41
CA SER A 123 3.46 16.04 -5.87
C SER A 123 3.03 14.62 -6.29
N ILE A 124 3.46 13.60 -5.55
CA ILE A 124 3.12 12.20 -5.84
C ILE A 124 1.62 11.98 -5.69
N VAL A 125 1.05 12.43 -4.57
CA VAL A 125 -0.38 12.31 -4.31
C VAL A 125 -1.19 13.02 -5.40
N LYS A 126 -0.83 14.24 -5.79
CA LYS A 126 -1.51 14.99 -6.84
C LYS A 126 -1.49 14.28 -8.20
N GLN A 127 -0.34 13.68 -8.56
CA GLN A 127 -0.19 12.98 -9.84
C GLN A 127 -0.87 11.61 -9.88
N THR A 128 -1.07 10.97 -8.72
CA THR A 128 -1.69 9.64 -8.63
C THR A 128 -3.18 9.70 -8.33
N PHE A 129 -3.69 10.83 -7.86
CA PHE A 129 -5.09 10.97 -7.43
C PHE A 129 -6.09 10.68 -8.56
N LEU A 130 -5.96 11.33 -9.71
CA LEU A 130 -6.87 11.14 -10.84
C LEU A 130 -6.83 9.71 -11.40
N PRO A 131 -5.65 9.10 -11.67
CA PRO A 131 -5.56 7.70 -12.06
C PRO A 131 -6.19 6.74 -11.04
N LEU A 132 -6.04 7.04 -9.74
CA LEU A 132 -6.60 6.21 -8.68
C LEU A 132 -8.13 6.24 -8.67
N VAL A 133 -8.72 7.43 -8.78
CA VAL A 133 -10.19 7.58 -8.86
C VAL A 133 -10.75 6.85 -10.08
N ALA A 134 -10.11 6.96 -11.23
CA ALA A 134 -10.54 6.23 -12.43
C ALA A 134 -10.43 4.71 -12.25
N MET A 135 -9.35 4.21 -11.62
CA MET A 135 -9.20 2.80 -11.30
C MET A 135 -10.32 2.31 -10.39
N VAL A 136 -10.62 3.05 -9.31
CA VAL A 136 -11.72 2.72 -8.38
C VAL A 136 -13.05 2.64 -9.11
N SER A 137 -13.33 3.61 -10.00
CA SER A 137 -14.57 3.62 -10.81
C SER A 137 -14.67 2.39 -11.71
N VAL A 138 -13.57 2.00 -12.36
CA VAL A 138 -13.54 0.81 -13.22
C VAL A 138 -13.76 -0.47 -12.40
N VAL A 139 -13.10 -0.62 -11.26
CA VAL A 139 -13.29 -1.75 -10.35
C VAL A 139 -14.74 -1.83 -9.88
N TYR A 140 -15.34 -0.71 -9.52
CA TYR A 140 -16.73 -0.68 -9.08
C TYR A 140 -17.71 -1.04 -10.20
N VAL A 141 -17.51 -0.53 -11.42
CA VAL A 141 -18.33 -0.87 -12.59
C VAL A 141 -18.21 -2.36 -12.95
N THR A 142 -17.01 -2.93 -12.89
CA THR A 142 -16.85 -4.37 -13.14
C THR A 142 -17.57 -5.23 -12.09
N LYS A 143 -17.61 -4.78 -10.83
CA LYS A 143 -18.41 -5.45 -9.79
C LYS A 143 -19.92 -5.41 -10.04
N LEU A 144 -20.41 -4.40 -10.73
CA LEU A 144 -21.83 -4.29 -11.09
C LEU A 144 -22.22 -5.09 -12.34
N LEU A 145 -21.28 -5.33 -13.25
CA LEU A 145 -21.54 -5.97 -14.55
C LEU A 145 -21.43 -7.49 -14.54
N PHE A 146 -20.67 -8.06 -13.61
CA PHE A 146 -20.40 -9.48 -13.58
C PHE A 146 -20.84 -10.10 -12.25
N ASP A 147 -21.71 -11.12 -12.32
CA ASP A 147 -22.19 -11.86 -11.15
C ASP A 147 -21.20 -12.94 -10.68
N ASN A 148 -20.36 -13.44 -11.60
CA ASN A 148 -19.39 -14.47 -11.26
C ASN A 148 -18.16 -13.88 -10.61
N ILE A 149 -17.95 -14.20 -9.32
CA ILE A 149 -16.87 -13.66 -8.49
C ILE A 149 -15.46 -13.87 -9.10
N TYR A 150 -15.21 -15.00 -9.74
CA TYR A 150 -13.90 -15.31 -10.34
C TYR A 150 -13.62 -14.42 -11.56
N ILE A 151 -14.59 -14.34 -12.47
CA ILE A 151 -14.49 -13.54 -13.70
C ILE A 151 -14.42 -12.07 -13.34
N GLN A 152 -15.27 -11.61 -12.44
CA GLN A 152 -15.34 -10.25 -11.91
C GLN A 152 -13.98 -9.81 -11.35
N THR A 153 -13.38 -10.61 -10.46
CA THR A 153 -12.10 -10.27 -9.80
C THR A 153 -10.96 -10.20 -10.81
N VAL A 154 -10.86 -11.16 -11.72
CA VAL A 154 -9.80 -11.16 -12.75
C VAL A 154 -9.94 -9.94 -13.68
N ILE A 155 -11.15 -9.65 -14.16
CA ILE A 155 -11.39 -8.51 -15.03
C ILE A 155 -11.14 -7.19 -14.29
N ALA A 156 -11.59 -7.08 -13.03
CA ALA A 156 -11.38 -5.88 -12.20
C ALA A 156 -9.89 -5.58 -12.00
N VAL A 157 -9.07 -6.61 -11.70
CA VAL A 157 -7.62 -6.46 -11.55
C VAL A 157 -6.97 -6.04 -12.87
N LEU A 158 -7.31 -6.70 -13.99
CA LEU A 158 -6.70 -6.41 -15.29
C LEU A 158 -7.09 -5.01 -15.78
N LEU A 159 -8.39 -4.70 -15.84
CA LEU A 159 -8.86 -3.40 -16.33
C LEU A 159 -8.44 -2.26 -15.38
N GLY A 160 -8.53 -2.47 -14.08
CA GLY A 160 -8.09 -1.48 -13.08
C GLY A 160 -6.60 -1.16 -13.21
N SER A 161 -5.75 -2.17 -13.35
CA SER A 161 -4.29 -1.99 -13.52
C SER A 161 -3.97 -1.29 -14.84
N ILE A 162 -4.58 -1.70 -15.95
CA ILE A 162 -4.38 -1.08 -17.27
C ILE A 162 -4.81 0.38 -17.24
N THR A 163 -5.99 0.68 -16.69
CA THR A 163 -6.52 2.05 -16.59
C THR A 163 -5.60 2.93 -15.77
N TYR A 164 -5.15 2.46 -14.61
CA TYR A 164 -4.22 3.19 -13.76
C TYR A 164 -2.91 3.51 -14.48
N LEU A 165 -2.26 2.49 -15.07
CA LEU A 165 -0.99 2.66 -15.78
C LEU A 165 -1.13 3.59 -16.98
N PHE A 166 -2.20 3.43 -17.77
CA PHE A 166 -2.47 4.27 -18.94
C PHE A 166 -2.62 5.74 -18.54
N LEU A 167 -3.42 6.05 -17.52
CA LEU A 167 -3.63 7.41 -17.05
C LEU A 167 -2.37 8.01 -16.40
N CYS A 168 -1.58 7.22 -15.69
CA CYS A 168 -0.29 7.68 -15.17
C CYS A 168 0.70 8.03 -16.30
N ILE A 169 0.69 7.28 -17.41
CA ILE A 169 1.50 7.60 -18.59
C ILE A 169 0.96 8.87 -19.27
N ALA A 170 -0.36 8.97 -19.44
CA ALA A 170 -1.02 10.10 -20.09
C ALA A 170 -0.88 11.41 -19.29
N SER A 171 -0.90 11.34 -17.96
CA SER A 171 -0.70 12.50 -17.08
C SER A 171 0.77 12.95 -16.95
N GLY A 172 1.68 12.32 -17.70
CA GLY A 172 3.09 12.69 -17.71
C GLY A 172 3.80 12.45 -16.38
N ASN A 173 3.34 11.43 -15.61
CA ASN A 173 3.98 11.08 -14.35
C ASN A 173 5.44 10.72 -14.60
N GLU A 174 6.37 11.57 -14.11
CA GLU A 174 7.82 11.43 -14.33
C GLU A 174 8.34 10.04 -13.97
N THR A 175 7.74 9.41 -12.97
CA THR A 175 8.14 8.09 -12.47
C THR A 175 7.91 6.99 -13.51
N ILE A 176 6.80 7.05 -14.25
CA ILE A 176 6.46 6.04 -15.26
C ILE A 176 7.09 6.35 -16.61
N THR A 177 7.28 7.63 -16.94
CA THR A 177 8.04 8.02 -18.14
C THR A 177 9.50 7.58 -18.07
N LEU A 178 10.11 7.56 -16.88
CA LEU A 178 11.46 7.00 -16.67
C LEU A 178 11.53 5.49 -16.94
N LEU A 179 10.49 4.73 -16.58
CA LEU A 179 10.39 3.30 -16.92
C LEU A 179 10.30 3.08 -18.42
N LYS A 180 9.43 3.83 -19.11
CA LYS A 180 9.26 3.74 -20.56
C LYS A 180 10.57 4.00 -21.31
N ASN A 181 11.39 4.94 -20.81
CA ASN A 181 12.68 5.26 -21.40
C ASN A 181 13.76 4.20 -21.09
N LYS A 182 13.69 3.48 -19.97
CA LYS A 182 14.59 2.36 -19.65
C LYS A 182 14.26 1.08 -20.44
N CYS A 183 12.99 0.83 -20.75
CA CYS A 183 12.60 -0.33 -21.58
C CYS A 183 12.87 -0.12 -23.08
N LYS A 184 13.25 1.09 -23.52
CA LYS A 184 13.63 1.40 -24.91
C LYS A 184 15.11 1.32 -25.19
N LYS A 185 15.95 1.08 -24.20
CA LYS A 185 17.38 0.81 -24.31
C LYS A 185 17.65 -0.67 -24.05
#